data_9fa498489ad50a9bf4bda39fc48ccbd5
#
_entry.id   9fa498489ad50a9bf4bda39fc48ccbd5
#
_cell.length_a   1.000
_cell.length_b   1.000
_cell.length_c   1.000
_cell.angle_alpha   90.00
_cell.angle_beta   90.00
_cell.angle_gamma   90.00
#
_symmetry.space_group_name_H-M   'P 1'
#
loop_
_entity.id
_entity.type
_entity.pdbx_description
1 polymer ?
#
loop_
_entity_poly.entity_id
_entity_poly.type
_entity_poly.pdbx_seq_one_letter_code
_entity_poly.pdbx_strand_id
1 'polypeptide(L)'
;MNKIIASKGWTIGIWLFLAILGATGPVFSQNTPSDSAQTTVNDSIQLPLPEAVAMERINITRGYMTALGAWGLVNVVQGSISTTNTVGPEHYFHQMSAYFNAVNVGIAAVGFLGIKKQLLKTNTLASEIQAQQKIQKILLINSALDIGYFTTGLLMRNSGIKNQNAKIQGYGGSIMLQGAFLLVYDLLQFGAHRKNGKRLGQKFGIWTLGPTPSGMGLAYRF
;
A
#
# COMPACT_ATOMS: atom_id res chain seq x y z
N MET A 1 -17.32 15.85 -34.78
CA MET A 1 -17.23 16.77 -33.62
C MET A 1 -17.44 15.96 -32.34
N ASN A 2 -16.44 15.13 -31.91
CA ASN A 2 -16.53 14.29 -30.66
C ASN A 2 -15.12 13.85 -30.22
N LYS A 3 -14.23 14.79 -29.92
CA LYS A 3 -12.83 14.48 -29.46
C LYS A 3 -12.45 15.04 -28.08
N ILE A 4 -13.37 15.62 -27.31
CA ILE A 4 -13.00 16.36 -26.10
C ILE A 4 -13.45 15.66 -24.78
N ILE A 5 -14.22 14.59 -24.83
CA ILE A 5 -14.75 13.96 -23.60
C ILE A 5 -13.83 12.86 -23.03
N ALA A 6 -12.93 12.29 -23.84
CA ALA A 6 -12.11 11.14 -23.45
C ALA A 6 -10.98 11.41 -22.43
N SER A 7 -10.63 12.67 -22.15
CA SER A 7 -9.48 12.98 -21.27
C SER A 7 -9.84 13.19 -19.79
N LYS A 8 -11.09 13.40 -19.46
CA LYS A 8 -11.51 13.77 -18.08
C LYS A 8 -11.50 12.61 -17.07
N GLY A 9 -11.72 11.38 -17.50
CA GLY A 9 -11.74 10.23 -16.58
C GLY A 9 -10.37 9.86 -16.01
N TRP A 10 -9.30 10.02 -16.80
CA TRP A 10 -7.93 9.72 -16.35
C TRP A 10 -7.41 10.74 -15.35
N THR A 11 -7.76 12.00 -15.53
CA THR A 11 -7.31 13.08 -14.63
C THR A 11 -7.93 12.94 -13.24
N ILE A 12 -9.20 12.55 -13.12
CA ILE A 12 -9.87 12.36 -11.83
C ILE A 12 -9.22 11.23 -11.02
N GLY A 13 -8.88 10.11 -11.65
CA GLY A 13 -8.20 8.99 -10.99
C GLY A 13 -6.82 9.37 -10.44
N ILE A 14 -6.04 10.15 -11.18
CA ILE A 14 -4.71 10.64 -10.75
C ILE A 14 -4.82 11.63 -9.59
N TRP A 15 -5.78 12.55 -9.61
CA TRP A 15 -5.97 13.53 -8.53
C TRP A 15 -6.48 12.88 -7.24
N LEU A 16 -7.38 11.89 -7.33
CA LEU A 16 -7.80 11.09 -6.19
C LEU A 16 -6.65 10.26 -5.61
N PHE A 17 -5.78 9.72 -6.46
CA PHE A 17 -4.56 9.02 -6.03
C PHE A 17 -3.63 9.93 -5.22
N LEU A 18 -3.35 11.13 -5.71
CA LEU A 18 -2.51 12.10 -5.01
C LEU A 18 -3.15 12.59 -3.69
N ALA A 19 -4.47 12.74 -3.66
CA ALA A 19 -5.20 13.11 -2.43
C ALA A 19 -5.15 12.00 -1.37
N ILE A 20 -5.28 10.73 -1.76
CA ILE A 20 -5.18 9.58 -0.83
C ILE A 20 -3.74 9.44 -0.30
N LEU A 21 -2.72 9.62 -1.13
CA LEU A 21 -1.32 9.63 -0.68
C LEU A 21 -1.02 10.78 0.28
N GLY A 22 -1.61 11.94 0.06
CA GLY A 22 -1.47 13.11 0.97
C GLY A 22 -2.18 12.89 2.32
N ALA A 23 -3.27 12.13 2.35
CA ALA A 23 -4.04 11.85 3.56
C ALA A 23 -3.43 10.75 4.45
N THR A 24 -2.51 9.93 3.91
CA THR A 24 -1.83 8.85 4.64
C THR A 24 -0.47 9.27 5.20
N GLY A 25 -0.11 10.54 5.09
CA GLY A 25 1.07 11.10 5.74
C GLY A 25 1.00 10.85 7.25
N PRO A 26 2.14 10.58 7.93
CA PRO A 26 2.15 10.47 9.37
C PRO A 26 1.65 11.78 9.96
N VAL A 27 0.59 11.71 10.76
CA VAL A 27 0.17 12.83 11.60
C VAL A 27 1.28 13.04 12.63
N PHE A 28 2.30 13.80 12.25
CA PHE A 28 3.24 14.35 13.21
C PHE A 28 2.46 15.42 13.99
N SER A 29 2.04 15.09 15.20
CA SER A 29 1.72 16.09 16.21
C SER A 29 2.99 16.92 16.40
N GLN A 30 3.00 18.14 15.85
CA GLN A 30 4.00 19.15 16.16
C GLN A 30 3.69 19.64 17.59
N ASN A 31 4.35 19.05 18.57
CA ASN A 31 4.46 19.68 19.88
C ASN A 31 5.40 20.89 19.72
N THR A 32 4.84 22.06 19.55
CA THR A 32 5.51 23.32 19.79
C THR A 32 5.93 23.35 21.26
N PRO A 33 7.20 23.67 21.60
CA PRO A 33 7.58 23.88 22.98
C PRO A 33 6.95 25.20 23.46
N SER A 34 5.91 25.11 24.25
CA SER A 34 5.46 26.23 25.08
C SER A 34 6.25 26.19 26.37
N ASP A 35 7.15 27.16 26.49
CA ASP A 35 7.90 27.46 27.69
C ASP A 35 6.94 27.98 28.78
N SER A 36 6.59 27.15 29.74
CA SER A 36 6.16 27.57 31.07
C SER A 36 6.18 26.37 32.00
N ALA A 37 7.00 26.48 33.02
CA ALA A 37 7.16 25.55 34.11
C ALA A 37 5.81 25.22 34.79
N GLN A 38 5.38 23.96 34.64
CA GLN A 38 4.54 23.31 35.65
C GLN A 38 4.95 21.84 35.72
N THR A 39 5.63 21.49 36.80
CA THR A 39 5.90 20.13 37.24
C THR A 39 4.58 19.45 37.54
N THR A 40 3.96 18.87 36.54
CA THR A 40 2.95 17.83 36.73
C THR A 40 3.59 16.53 36.26
N VAL A 41 3.76 15.61 37.20
CA VAL A 41 4.16 14.22 36.96
C VAL A 41 3.10 13.59 36.03
N ASN A 42 3.26 13.80 34.73
CA ASN A 42 2.61 12.99 33.73
C ASN A 42 3.41 11.70 33.61
N ASP A 43 3.10 10.76 34.50
CA ASP A 43 3.49 9.37 34.37
C ASP A 43 2.72 8.78 33.16
N SER A 44 3.05 9.27 31.96
CA SER A 44 2.62 8.65 30.71
C SER A 44 3.24 7.25 30.72
N ILE A 45 2.41 6.23 30.97
CA ILE A 45 2.79 4.83 30.91
C ILE A 45 3.46 4.60 29.56
N GLN A 46 4.80 4.64 29.55
CA GLN A 46 5.58 4.34 28.35
C GLN A 46 5.52 2.83 28.14
N LEU A 47 4.81 2.41 27.10
CA LEU A 47 4.76 1.01 26.69
C LEU A 47 6.18 0.47 26.51
N PRO A 48 6.45 -0.78 26.94
CA PRO A 48 7.71 -1.48 26.63
C PRO A 48 8.00 -1.40 25.12
N LEU A 49 9.28 -1.27 24.76
CA LEU A 49 9.66 -1.03 23.35
C LEU A 49 9.06 -2.03 22.35
N PRO A 50 9.00 -3.36 22.63
CA PRO A 50 8.35 -4.30 21.71
C PRO A 50 6.87 -4.01 21.49
N GLU A 51 6.15 -3.61 22.52
CA GLU A 51 4.73 -3.25 22.44
C GLU A 51 4.53 -1.93 21.67
N ALA A 52 5.37 -0.93 21.93
CA ALA A 52 5.31 0.33 21.20
C ALA A 52 5.56 0.14 19.70
N VAL A 53 6.52 -0.71 19.32
CA VAL A 53 6.81 -1.04 17.91
C VAL A 53 5.69 -1.88 17.29
N ALA A 54 5.08 -2.78 18.06
CA ALA A 54 3.93 -3.58 17.63
C ALA A 54 2.70 -2.70 17.35
N MET A 55 2.40 -1.75 18.22
CA MET A 55 1.29 -0.80 18.04
C MET A 55 1.52 0.08 16.81
N GLU A 56 2.73 0.58 16.61
CA GLU A 56 3.09 1.35 15.42
C GLU A 56 2.94 0.51 14.15
N ARG A 57 3.42 -0.75 14.14
CA ARG A 57 3.22 -1.70 13.03
C ARG A 57 1.74 -1.88 12.70
N ILE A 58 0.91 -2.07 13.73
CA ILE A 58 -0.55 -2.22 13.58
C ILE A 58 -1.16 -0.96 13.00
N ASN A 59 -0.77 0.23 13.46
CA ASN A 59 -1.27 1.51 12.98
C ASN A 59 -0.86 1.76 11.53
N ILE A 60 0.40 1.49 11.17
CA ILE A 60 0.87 1.53 9.78
C ILE A 60 -0.01 0.62 8.92
N THR A 61 -0.15 -0.66 9.29
CA THR A 61 -0.97 -1.61 8.54
C THR A 61 -2.41 -1.13 8.41
N ARG A 62 -3.01 -0.61 9.48
CA ARG A 62 -4.38 -0.06 9.45
C ARG A 62 -4.51 1.08 8.45
N GLY A 63 -3.60 2.05 8.49
CA GLY A 63 -3.60 3.19 7.56
C GLY A 63 -3.53 2.72 6.10
N TYR A 64 -2.61 1.81 5.80
CA TYR A 64 -2.47 1.27 4.44
C TYR A 64 -3.69 0.43 4.01
N MET A 65 -4.27 -0.40 4.89
CA MET A 65 -5.51 -1.14 4.55
C MET A 65 -6.69 -0.19 4.33
N THR A 66 -6.77 0.91 5.08
CA THR A 66 -7.78 1.96 4.83
C THR A 66 -7.57 2.60 3.45
N ALA A 67 -6.35 2.96 3.09
CA ALA A 67 -6.04 3.55 1.78
C ALA A 67 -6.35 2.57 0.63
N LEU A 68 -5.97 1.29 0.77
CA LEU A 68 -6.27 0.27 -0.24
C LEU A 68 -7.78 0.04 -0.40
N GLY A 69 -8.51 -0.05 0.72
CA GLY A 69 -9.96 -0.22 0.72
C GLY A 69 -10.67 0.97 0.09
N ALA A 70 -10.27 2.21 0.45
CA ALA A 70 -10.82 3.43 -0.13
C ALA A 70 -10.56 3.52 -1.65
N TRP A 71 -9.31 3.29 -2.07
CA TRP A 71 -8.95 3.20 -3.48
C TRP A 71 -9.79 2.16 -4.22
N GLY A 72 -9.88 0.97 -3.65
CA GLY A 72 -10.66 -0.13 -4.21
C GLY A 72 -12.15 0.22 -4.37
N LEU A 73 -12.78 0.74 -3.32
CA LEU A 73 -14.20 1.13 -3.36
C LEU A 73 -14.47 2.21 -4.41
N VAL A 74 -13.64 3.26 -4.47
CA VAL A 74 -13.78 4.32 -5.48
C VAL A 74 -13.69 3.75 -6.88
N ASN A 75 -12.72 2.88 -7.15
CA ASN A 75 -12.56 2.26 -8.47
C ASN A 75 -13.67 1.26 -8.81
N VAL A 76 -14.20 0.52 -7.83
CA VAL A 76 -15.35 -0.36 -8.05
C VAL A 76 -16.59 0.47 -8.44
N VAL A 77 -16.90 1.51 -7.69
CA VAL A 77 -18.07 2.36 -7.96
C VAL A 77 -17.90 3.08 -9.29
N GLN A 78 -16.79 3.80 -9.48
CA GLN A 78 -16.52 4.53 -10.71
C GLN A 78 -16.47 3.59 -11.92
N GLY A 79 -15.76 2.46 -11.80
CA GLY A 79 -15.64 1.47 -12.87
C GLY A 79 -17.02 0.88 -13.27
N SER A 80 -17.87 0.55 -12.29
CA SER A 80 -19.21 0.03 -12.55
C SER A 80 -20.08 1.05 -13.26
N ILE A 81 -20.08 2.32 -12.83
CA ILE A 81 -20.86 3.38 -13.47
C ILE A 81 -20.31 3.68 -14.87
N SER A 82 -18.99 3.80 -15.02
CA SER A 82 -18.39 4.14 -16.31
C SER A 82 -18.56 3.03 -17.35
N THR A 83 -18.60 1.77 -16.93
CA THR A 83 -18.85 0.63 -17.81
C THR A 83 -20.21 0.74 -18.52
N THR A 84 -21.24 1.32 -17.89
CA THR A 84 -22.56 1.50 -18.53
C THR A 84 -22.59 2.65 -19.53
N ASN A 85 -21.65 3.59 -19.47
CA ASN A 85 -21.65 4.83 -20.25
C ASN A 85 -20.52 4.92 -21.27
N THR A 86 -19.69 3.87 -21.40
CA THR A 86 -18.54 3.86 -22.31
C THR A 86 -18.62 2.67 -23.27
N VAL A 87 -17.92 2.77 -24.40
CA VAL A 87 -17.84 1.72 -25.43
C VAL A 87 -16.39 1.48 -25.82
N GLY A 88 -16.13 0.38 -26.52
CA GLY A 88 -14.79 0.05 -27.02
C GLY A 88 -13.77 -0.20 -25.90
N PRO A 89 -12.50 0.18 -26.08
CA PRO A 89 -11.46 -0.10 -25.10
C PRO A 89 -11.72 0.54 -23.73
N GLU A 90 -12.40 1.69 -23.68
CA GLU A 90 -12.71 2.40 -22.43
C GLU A 90 -13.71 1.62 -21.57
N HIS A 91 -14.74 1.03 -22.18
CA HIS A 91 -15.67 0.13 -21.51
C HIS A 91 -14.92 -1.01 -20.78
N TYR A 92 -14.06 -1.70 -21.49
CA TYR A 92 -13.28 -2.82 -20.93
C TYR A 92 -12.26 -2.37 -19.89
N PHE A 93 -11.68 -1.18 -20.03
CA PHE A 93 -10.83 -0.60 -19.02
C PHE A 93 -11.56 -0.42 -17.68
N HIS A 94 -12.73 0.17 -17.70
CA HIS A 94 -13.54 0.40 -16.50
C HIS A 94 -14.07 -0.91 -15.91
N GLN A 95 -14.49 -1.84 -16.75
CA GLN A 95 -14.91 -3.17 -16.32
C GLN A 95 -13.80 -3.91 -15.57
N MET A 96 -12.59 -3.94 -16.14
CA MET A 96 -11.44 -4.59 -15.50
C MET A 96 -11.01 -3.85 -14.24
N SER A 97 -11.09 -2.51 -14.22
CA SER A 97 -10.79 -1.70 -13.05
C SER A 97 -11.73 -2.07 -11.88
N ALA A 98 -13.03 -2.23 -12.14
CA ALA A 98 -13.97 -2.66 -11.12
C ALA A 98 -13.64 -4.06 -10.59
N TYR A 99 -13.35 -5.04 -11.47
CA TYR A 99 -13.02 -6.40 -11.07
C TYR A 99 -11.74 -6.47 -10.24
N PHE A 100 -10.67 -5.83 -10.71
CA PHE A 100 -9.39 -5.82 -10.01
C PHE A 100 -9.51 -5.20 -8.62
N ASN A 101 -10.23 -4.09 -8.53
CA ASN A 101 -10.39 -3.38 -7.27
C ASN A 101 -11.38 -4.04 -6.30
N ALA A 102 -12.33 -4.85 -6.76
CA ALA A 102 -13.12 -5.70 -5.88
C ALA A 102 -12.22 -6.69 -5.10
N VAL A 103 -11.17 -7.21 -5.74
CA VAL A 103 -10.16 -8.04 -5.06
C VAL A 103 -9.38 -7.21 -4.04
N ASN A 104 -8.96 -5.98 -4.37
CA ASN A 104 -8.25 -5.09 -3.44
C ASN A 104 -9.10 -4.75 -2.19
N VAL A 105 -10.41 -4.52 -2.37
CA VAL A 105 -11.36 -4.35 -1.24
C VAL A 105 -11.39 -5.60 -0.36
N GLY A 106 -11.44 -6.79 -0.97
CA GLY A 106 -11.37 -8.06 -0.25
C GLY A 106 -10.08 -8.21 0.55
N ILE A 107 -8.93 -7.88 -0.05
CA ILE A 107 -7.61 -7.89 0.63
C ILE A 107 -7.62 -6.92 1.82
N ALA A 108 -8.12 -5.70 1.65
CA ALA A 108 -8.22 -4.72 2.73
C ALA A 108 -9.10 -5.24 3.88
N ALA A 109 -10.24 -5.84 3.58
CA ALA A 109 -11.14 -6.43 4.59
C ALA A 109 -10.45 -7.55 5.39
N VAL A 110 -9.76 -8.48 4.71
CA VAL A 110 -8.97 -9.55 5.36
C VAL A 110 -7.84 -8.95 6.19
N GLY A 111 -7.20 -7.88 5.71
CA GLY A 111 -6.18 -7.12 6.44
C GLY A 111 -6.72 -6.57 7.76
N PHE A 112 -7.91 -5.98 7.78
CA PHE A 112 -8.57 -5.50 9.01
C PHE A 112 -8.88 -6.63 10.00
N LEU A 113 -9.33 -7.79 9.51
CA LEU A 113 -9.55 -8.97 10.37
C LEU A 113 -8.23 -9.46 10.99
N GLY A 114 -7.13 -9.42 10.23
CA GLY A 114 -5.79 -9.73 10.71
C GLY A 114 -5.32 -8.77 11.82
N ILE A 115 -5.59 -7.47 11.69
CA ILE A 115 -5.30 -6.44 12.69
C ILE A 115 -6.03 -6.76 14.01
N LYS A 116 -7.34 -7.05 13.95
CA LYS A 116 -8.13 -7.40 15.14
C LYS A 116 -7.51 -8.56 15.92
N LYS A 117 -7.05 -9.60 15.22
CA LYS A 117 -6.37 -10.73 15.86
C LYS A 117 -5.03 -10.36 16.50
N GLN A 118 -4.30 -9.40 15.91
CA GLN A 118 -3.00 -8.98 16.43
C GLN A 118 -3.12 -8.15 17.71
N LEU A 119 -4.17 -7.35 17.84
CA LEU A 119 -4.44 -6.55 19.04
C LEU A 119 -4.70 -7.40 20.30
N LEU A 120 -5.08 -8.66 20.12
CA LEU A 120 -5.35 -9.61 21.22
C LEU A 120 -4.12 -10.41 21.64
N LYS A 121 -2.95 -10.22 21.01
CA LYS A 121 -1.74 -10.98 21.29
C LYS A 121 -0.80 -10.20 22.19
N THR A 122 -0.16 -10.93 23.13
CA THR A 122 0.99 -10.40 23.86
C THR A 122 2.21 -10.35 22.94
N ASN A 123 2.84 -9.20 22.85
CA ASN A 123 4.00 -8.98 21.98
C ASN A 123 5.30 -9.16 22.77
N THR A 124 6.06 -10.18 22.39
CA THR A 124 7.45 -10.37 22.86
C THR A 124 8.41 -9.79 21.82
N LEU A 125 9.65 -9.51 22.22
CA LEU A 125 10.68 -9.04 21.29
C LEU A 125 10.85 -9.99 20.10
N ALA A 126 10.93 -11.30 20.34
CA ALA A 126 11.08 -12.29 19.29
C ALA A 126 9.89 -12.33 18.33
N SER A 127 8.66 -12.27 18.86
CA SER A 127 7.44 -12.27 18.04
C SER A 127 7.33 -11.01 17.18
N GLU A 128 7.75 -9.86 17.69
CA GLU A 128 7.72 -8.61 16.95
C GLU A 128 8.78 -8.56 15.83
N ILE A 129 9.99 -9.06 16.08
CA ILE A 129 11.02 -9.21 15.04
C ILE A 129 10.50 -10.09 13.90
N GLN A 130 9.92 -11.24 14.22
CA GLN A 130 9.34 -12.15 13.22
C GLN A 130 8.20 -11.48 12.44
N ALA A 131 7.33 -10.74 13.12
CA ALA A 131 6.22 -10.03 12.47
C ALA A 131 6.72 -8.96 11.50
N GLN A 132 7.74 -8.18 11.89
CA GLN A 132 8.36 -7.17 11.03
C GLN A 132 9.04 -7.79 9.80
N GLN A 133 9.80 -8.85 9.99
CA GLN A 133 10.46 -9.57 8.88
C GLN A 133 9.43 -10.17 7.91
N LYS A 134 8.38 -10.80 8.45
CA LYS A 134 7.31 -11.40 7.63
C LYS A 134 6.60 -10.35 6.77
N ILE A 135 6.23 -9.22 7.35
CA ILE A 135 5.52 -8.17 6.61
C ILE A 135 6.40 -7.57 5.52
N GLN A 136 7.68 -7.27 5.83
CA GLN A 136 8.61 -6.75 4.85
C GLN A 136 8.86 -7.73 3.70
N LYS A 137 8.98 -9.03 3.99
CA LYS A 137 9.11 -10.08 2.98
C LYS A 137 7.89 -10.15 2.06
N ILE A 138 6.68 -10.11 2.63
CA ILE A 138 5.43 -10.14 1.86
C ILE A 138 5.36 -8.92 0.94
N LEU A 139 5.66 -7.72 1.42
CA LEU A 139 5.62 -6.49 0.64
C LEU A 139 6.63 -6.49 -0.52
N LEU A 140 7.82 -7.06 -0.32
CA LEU A 140 8.78 -7.23 -1.42
C LEU A 140 8.29 -8.22 -2.48
N ILE A 141 7.65 -9.31 -2.07
CA ILE A 141 7.05 -10.28 -3.00
C ILE A 141 5.92 -9.61 -3.78
N ASN A 142 5.05 -8.86 -3.10
CA ASN A 142 3.97 -8.11 -3.74
C ASN A 142 4.53 -7.11 -4.75
N SER A 143 5.54 -6.31 -4.38
CA SER A 143 6.17 -5.36 -5.32
C SER A 143 6.72 -6.05 -6.58
N ALA A 144 7.25 -7.27 -6.46
CA ALA A 144 7.67 -8.05 -7.62
C ALA A 144 6.48 -8.49 -8.49
N LEU A 145 5.36 -8.88 -7.87
CA LEU A 145 4.11 -9.20 -8.58
C LEU A 145 3.53 -7.96 -9.26
N ASP A 146 3.61 -6.79 -8.64
CA ASP A 146 3.12 -5.53 -9.22
C ASP A 146 3.88 -5.12 -10.47
N ILE A 147 5.20 -5.34 -10.50
CA ILE A 147 6.01 -5.19 -11.72
C ILE A 147 5.50 -6.16 -12.79
N GLY A 148 5.16 -7.39 -12.41
CA GLY A 148 4.54 -8.36 -13.30
C GLY A 148 3.20 -7.89 -13.86
N TYR A 149 2.31 -7.36 -13.01
CA TYR A 149 1.03 -6.78 -13.45
C TYR A 149 1.24 -5.59 -14.37
N PHE A 150 2.13 -4.66 -14.03
CA PHE A 150 2.44 -3.51 -14.88
C PHE A 150 2.92 -3.95 -16.27
N THR A 151 3.91 -4.84 -16.31
CA THR A 151 4.50 -5.34 -17.57
C THR A 151 3.49 -6.11 -18.39
N THR A 152 2.74 -7.03 -17.78
CA THR A 152 1.70 -7.80 -18.45
C THR A 152 0.61 -6.88 -18.99
N GLY A 153 0.16 -5.91 -18.21
CA GLY A 153 -0.81 -4.91 -18.64
C GLY A 153 -0.34 -4.10 -19.83
N LEU A 154 0.93 -3.68 -19.84
CA LEU A 154 1.55 -2.95 -20.94
C LEU A 154 1.58 -3.81 -22.24
N LEU A 155 2.02 -5.06 -22.13
CA LEU A 155 2.07 -5.99 -23.25
C LEU A 155 0.66 -6.27 -23.82
N MET A 156 -0.32 -6.52 -22.95
CA MET A 156 -1.71 -6.73 -23.35
C MET A 156 -2.27 -5.50 -24.07
N ARG A 157 -2.07 -4.30 -23.50
CA ARG A 157 -2.53 -3.07 -24.11
C ARG A 157 -1.96 -2.86 -25.49
N ASN A 158 -0.64 -3.04 -25.65
CA ASN A 158 0.03 -2.88 -26.96
C ASN A 158 -0.42 -3.94 -27.97
N SER A 159 -0.58 -5.19 -27.54
CA SER A 159 -1.15 -6.26 -28.37
C SER A 159 -2.59 -5.95 -28.80
N GLY A 160 -3.42 -5.45 -27.88
CA GLY A 160 -4.79 -5.05 -28.18
C GLY A 160 -4.87 -3.93 -29.22
N ILE A 161 -3.97 -2.93 -29.14
CA ILE A 161 -3.87 -1.85 -30.13
C ILE A 161 -3.48 -2.42 -31.49
N LYS A 162 -2.41 -3.23 -31.54
CA LYS A 162 -1.91 -3.83 -32.78
C LYS A 162 -2.96 -4.69 -33.49
N ASN A 163 -3.71 -5.48 -32.72
CA ASN A 163 -4.69 -6.43 -33.24
C ASN A 163 -6.13 -5.84 -33.29
N GLN A 164 -6.28 -4.54 -33.04
CA GLN A 164 -7.60 -3.85 -33.00
C GLN A 164 -8.60 -4.54 -32.05
N ASN A 165 -8.11 -5.16 -30.99
CA ASN A 165 -8.92 -5.86 -30.00
C ASN A 165 -9.19 -4.93 -28.80
N ALA A 166 -10.36 -4.30 -28.80
CA ALA A 166 -10.79 -3.35 -27.78
C ALA A 166 -10.74 -3.92 -26.35
N LYS A 167 -11.11 -5.20 -26.18
CA LYS A 167 -11.15 -5.89 -24.89
C LYS A 167 -9.74 -6.06 -24.31
N ILE A 168 -8.82 -6.58 -25.11
CA ILE A 168 -7.42 -6.79 -24.67
C ILE A 168 -6.74 -5.45 -24.41
N GLN A 169 -7.00 -4.45 -25.23
CA GLN A 169 -6.49 -3.08 -25.04
C GLN A 169 -6.98 -2.47 -23.73
N GLY A 170 -8.28 -2.53 -23.45
CA GLY A 170 -8.89 -1.96 -22.26
C GLY A 170 -8.43 -2.67 -20.99
N TYR A 171 -8.50 -4.01 -20.98
CA TYR A 171 -8.04 -4.82 -19.85
C TYR A 171 -6.55 -4.59 -19.54
N GLY A 172 -5.70 -4.59 -20.58
CA GLY A 172 -4.29 -4.32 -20.44
C GLY A 172 -4.00 -2.94 -19.84
N GLY A 173 -4.73 -1.91 -20.30
CA GLY A 173 -4.62 -0.55 -19.75
C GLY A 173 -4.97 -0.48 -18.26
N SER A 174 -6.03 -1.16 -17.85
CA SER A 174 -6.45 -1.21 -16.44
C SER A 174 -5.43 -1.96 -15.57
N ILE A 175 -5.00 -3.17 -16.00
CA ILE A 175 -4.02 -3.96 -15.25
C ILE A 175 -2.69 -3.19 -15.10
N MET A 176 -2.24 -2.50 -16.16
CA MET A 176 -1.05 -1.65 -16.12
C MET A 176 -1.19 -0.54 -15.06
N LEU A 177 -2.31 0.16 -15.03
CA LEU A 177 -2.56 1.22 -14.05
C LEU A 177 -2.59 0.67 -12.62
N GLN A 178 -3.27 -0.45 -12.40
CA GLN A 178 -3.36 -1.07 -11.07
C GLN A 178 -1.99 -1.59 -10.60
N GLY A 179 -1.20 -2.20 -11.48
CA GLY A 179 0.16 -2.63 -11.16
C GLY A 179 1.06 -1.47 -10.78
N ALA A 180 0.99 -0.34 -11.51
CA ALA A 180 1.72 0.88 -11.15
C ALA A 180 1.31 1.44 -9.78
N PHE A 181 0.00 1.49 -9.51
CA PHE A 181 -0.53 1.93 -8.22
C PHE A 181 -0.04 1.05 -7.08
N LEU A 182 -0.24 -0.28 -7.20
CA LEU A 182 0.12 -1.23 -6.15
C LEU A 182 1.63 -1.22 -5.89
N LEU A 183 2.46 -1.12 -6.93
CA LEU A 183 3.92 -1.04 -6.78
C LEU A 183 4.33 0.14 -5.89
N VAL A 184 3.80 1.34 -6.18
CA VAL A 184 4.08 2.53 -5.36
C VAL A 184 3.55 2.34 -3.94
N TYR A 185 2.34 1.84 -3.81
CA TYR A 185 1.68 1.57 -2.54
C TYR A 185 2.48 0.60 -1.66
N ASP A 186 2.90 -0.55 -2.20
CA ASP A 186 3.64 -1.58 -1.47
C ASP A 186 5.06 -1.14 -1.11
N LEU A 187 5.73 -0.37 -1.98
CA LEU A 187 7.05 0.21 -1.68
C LEU A 187 6.98 1.25 -0.55
N LEU A 188 5.95 2.10 -0.53
CA LEU A 188 5.74 3.07 0.55
C LEU A 188 5.45 2.36 1.87
N GLN A 189 4.60 1.34 1.85
CA GLN A 189 4.29 0.52 3.00
C GLN A 189 5.53 -0.22 3.52
N PHE A 190 6.33 -0.79 2.62
CA PHE A 190 7.60 -1.42 2.95
C PHE A 190 8.55 -0.44 3.66
N GLY A 191 8.70 0.78 3.13
CA GLY A 191 9.51 1.83 3.73
C GLY A 191 9.06 2.17 5.16
N ALA A 192 7.75 2.32 5.37
CA ALA A 192 7.17 2.60 6.68
C ALA A 192 7.45 1.47 7.69
N HIS A 193 7.21 0.21 7.30
CA HIS A 193 7.48 -0.95 8.16
C HIS A 193 8.97 -1.13 8.42
N ARG A 194 9.84 -0.90 7.42
CA ARG A 194 11.29 -0.94 7.60
C ARG A 194 11.78 0.10 8.60
N LYS A 195 11.25 1.34 8.52
CA LYS A 195 11.58 2.40 9.47
C LYS A 195 11.17 2.02 10.91
N ASN A 196 9.96 1.49 11.09
CA ASN A 196 9.50 1.02 12.39
C ASN A 196 10.35 -0.14 12.93
N GLY A 197 10.65 -1.14 12.10
CA GLY A 197 11.46 -2.30 12.49
C GLY A 197 12.91 -1.96 12.88
N LYS A 198 13.50 -0.91 12.29
CA LYS A 198 14.85 -0.45 12.67
C LYS A 198 14.97 -0.02 14.13
N ARG A 199 13.89 0.41 14.76
CA ARG A 199 13.85 0.78 16.19
C ARG A 199 14.21 -0.39 17.10
N LEU A 200 13.80 -1.63 16.73
CA LEU A 200 14.18 -2.85 17.43
C LEU A 200 15.67 -3.16 17.22
N GLY A 201 16.17 -3.05 15.98
CA GLY A 201 17.56 -3.32 15.64
C GLY A 201 18.55 -2.38 16.32
N GLN A 202 18.22 -1.10 16.45
CA GLN A 202 19.09 -0.11 17.08
C GLN A 202 19.31 -0.33 18.59
N LYS A 203 18.33 -0.92 19.28
CA LYS A 203 18.38 -1.11 20.74
C LYS A 203 18.82 -2.49 21.17
N PHE A 204 18.73 -3.52 20.32
CA PHE A 204 18.94 -4.93 20.69
C PHE A 204 20.00 -5.65 19.87
N GLY A 205 20.75 -4.95 18.98
CA GLY A 205 21.79 -5.58 18.17
C GLY A 205 21.27 -6.76 17.33
N ILE A 206 20.40 -6.50 16.35
CA ILE A 206 19.71 -7.57 15.63
C ILE A 206 20.42 -7.89 14.31
N TRP A 207 20.48 -9.18 14.00
CA TRP A 207 20.87 -9.68 12.68
C TRP A 207 19.85 -9.25 11.62
N THR A 208 20.30 -8.51 10.62
CA THR A 208 19.46 -8.11 9.48
C THR A 208 19.87 -8.87 8.22
N LEU A 209 18.90 -9.52 7.59
CA LEU A 209 19.07 -10.06 6.24
C LEU A 209 18.89 -8.90 5.24
N GLY A 210 19.88 -8.65 4.41
CA GLY A 210 19.82 -7.59 3.41
C GLY A 210 20.48 -8.00 2.09
N PRO A 211 20.09 -7.36 0.98
CA PRO A 211 20.78 -7.57 -0.29
C PRO A 211 22.24 -7.08 -0.17
N THR A 212 23.15 -7.90 -0.63
CA THR A 212 24.57 -7.57 -0.83
C THR A 212 24.87 -7.65 -2.34
N PRO A 213 25.98 -7.05 -2.82
CA PRO A 213 26.37 -7.14 -4.22
C PRO A 213 26.52 -8.58 -4.78
N SER A 214 26.73 -9.56 -3.87
CA SER A 214 26.90 -10.98 -4.20
C SER A 214 25.69 -11.85 -3.82
N GLY A 215 24.54 -11.27 -3.45
CA GLY A 215 23.34 -12.01 -3.06
C GLY A 215 22.69 -11.52 -1.78
N MET A 216 22.24 -12.42 -0.92
CA MET A 216 21.65 -12.10 0.39
C MET A 216 22.71 -12.26 1.49
N GLY A 217 22.95 -11.22 2.25
CA GLY A 217 23.91 -11.20 3.35
C GLY A 217 23.25 -11.05 4.72
N LEU A 218 23.87 -11.64 5.74
CA LEU A 218 23.49 -11.50 7.15
C LEU A 218 24.38 -10.43 7.77
N ALA A 219 23.80 -9.31 8.22
CA ALA A 219 24.52 -8.25 8.93
C ALA A 219 24.12 -8.22 10.40
N TYR A 220 25.10 -8.27 11.30
CA TYR A 220 24.91 -8.01 12.72
C TYR A 220 25.27 -6.55 13.02
N ARG A 221 24.37 -5.83 13.65
CA ARG A 221 24.63 -4.47 14.15
C ARG A 221 24.70 -4.51 15.67
N PHE A 222 25.85 -4.08 16.18
CA PHE A 222 26.04 -3.81 17.60
C PHE A 222 25.32 -2.53 18.00
#